data_9e908b246c0d51fb7044fbe368ea7e92
#
_entry.id   9e908b246c0d51fb7044fbe368ea7e92
#
_cell.length_a   1.000
_cell.length_b   1.000
_cell.length_c   1.000
_cell.angle_alpha   90.00
_cell.angle_beta   90.00
_cell.angle_gamma   90.00
#
_symmetry.space_group_name_H-M   'P 1'
#
loop_
_entity.id
_entity.type
_entity.pdbx_description
1 polymer ?
#
loop_
_entity_poly.entity_id
_entity_poly.type
_entity_poly.pdbx_seq_one_letter_code
_entity_poly.pdbx_strand_id
1 'polypeptide(L)'
;NAILWYLANDTPIRPETRLDRAEALQWMFFEQHALEPNIGAAYFWLALVRGGRDLQTHALEDWMERGYAALRVMENHLKVNDYFAAGQFTVADIALYAYTHVADRCDFDLATFPAIRDWLARIEQNPGFVSMDWRPDAAEKLRA
;
A
#
# COMPACT_ATOMS: atom_id res chain seq x y z
N ASN A 1 -10.28 4.57 0.52
CA ASN A 1 -10.84 3.24 0.17
C ASN A 1 -12.23 3.33 -0.48
N ALA A 2 -13.15 4.19 0.01
CA ALA A 2 -14.48 4.35 -0.62
C ALA A 2 -14.39 4.86 -2.07
N ILE A 3 -13.48 5.79 -2.35
CA ILE A 3 -13.24 6.30 -3.71
C ILE A 3 -12.67 5.18 -4.61
N LEU A 4 -11.70 4.42 -4.13
CA LEU A 4 -11.15 3.28 -4.86
C LEU A 4 -12.23 2.25 -5.20
N TRP A 5 -13.06 1.89 -4.22
CA TRP A 5 -14.16 0.97 -4.41
C TRP A 5 -15.19 1.45 -5.43
N TYR A 6 -15.52 2.75 -5.40
CA TYR A 6 -16.44 3.37 -6.34
C TYR A 6 -15.86 3.36 -7.77
N LEU A 7 -14.60 3.76 -7.94
CA LEU A 7 -13.94 3.83 -9.24
C LEU A 7 -13.65 2.44 -9.84
N ALA A 8 -13.47 1.42 -9.00
CA ALA A 8 -13.30 0.04 -9.45
C ALA A 8 -14.59 -0.56 -10.05
N ASN A 9 -15.75 0.07 -9.88
CA ASN A 9 -16.99 -0.45 -10.43
C ASN A 9 -16.89 -0.58 -11.96
N ASP A 10 -17.43 -1.69 -12.48
CA ASP A 10 -17.41 -2.01 -13.91
C ASP A 10 -15.99 -2.11 -14.54
N THR A 11 -14.99 -2.37 -13.72
CA THR A 11 -13.61 -2.62 -14.15
C THR A 11 -13.14 -4.03 -13.72
N PRO A 12 -12.12 -4.61 -14.39
CA PRO A 12 -11.58 -5.93 -14.04
C PRO A 12 -10.94 -6.02 -12.63
N ILE A 13 -10.56 -4.88 -12.02
CA ILE A 13 -9.95 -4.84 -10.68
C ILE A 13 -10.97 -4.95 -9.55
N ARG A 14 -12.27 -4.88 -9.85
CA ARG A 14 -13.34 -5.16 -8.89
C ARG A 14 -13.66 -6.65 -8.90
N PRO A 15 -13.54 -7.37 -7.78
CA PRO A 15 -13.87 -8.79 -7.73
C PRO A 15 -15.34 -9.07 -8.11
N GLU A 16 -15.57 -10.15 -8.84
CA GLU A 16 -16.90 -10.45 -9.37
C GLU A 16 -17.80 -11.20 -8.39
N THR A 17 -17.24 -12.20 -7.68
CA THR A 17 -18.05 -13.01 -6.77
C THR A 17 -18.31 -12.30 -5.43
N ARG A 18 -19.37 -12.72 -4.76
CA ARG A 18 -19.71 -12.16 -3.44
C ARG A 18 -18.59 -12.43 -2.40
N LEU A 19 -17.96 -13.60 -2.48
CA LEU A 19 -16.89 -13.98 -1.57
C LEU A 19 -15.65 -13.14 -1.82
N ASP A 20 -15.21 -13.06 -3.07
CA ASP A 20 -14.01 -12.29 -3.44
C ASP A 20 -14.16 -10.79 -3.11
N ARG A 21 -15.38 -10.25 -3.25
CA ARG A 21 -15.70 -8.88 -2.81
C ARG A 21 -15.56 -8.70 -1.31
N ALA A 22 -16.01 -9.67 -0.52
CA ALA A 22 -15.88 -9.62 0.94
C ALA A 22 -14.40 -9.69 1.35
N GLU A 23 -13.63 -10.56 0.68
CA GLU A 23 -12.19 -10.70 0.89
C GLU A 23 -11.43 -9.41 0.54
N ALA A 24 -11.71 -8.82 -0.62
CA ALA A 24 -11.09 -7.55 -1.01
C ALA A 24 -11.42 -6.42 -0.01
N LEU A 25 -12.66 -6.31 0.42
CA LEU A 25 -13.06 -5.34 1.44
C LEU A 25 -12.37 -5.60 2.79
N GLN A 26 -12.21 -6.87 3.19
CA GLN A 26 -11.49 -7.22 4.41
C GLN A 26 -10.04 -6.68 4.36
N TRP A 27 -9.34 -6.85 3.24
CA TRP A 27 -7.99 -6.33 3.06
C TRP A 27 -7.95 -4.80 2.99
N MET A 28 -8.93 -4.16 2.39
CA MET A 28 -9.04 -2.69 2.39
C MET A 28 -9.31 -2.13 3.79
N PHE A 29 -10.10 -2.82 4.62
CA PHE A 29 -10.25 -2.46 6.03
C PHE A 29 -8.99 -2.75 6.86
N PHE A 30 -8.28 -3.84 6.55
CA PHE A 30 -6.99 -4.11 7.16
C PHE A 30 -5.98 -3.00 6.88
N GLU A 31 -5.90 -2.53 5.63
CA GLU A 31 -5.08 -1.38 5.26
C GLU A 31 -5.41 -0.16 6.12
N GLN A 32 -6.68 0.22 6.19
CA GLN A 32 -7.12 1.40 6.92
C GLN A 32 -6.94 1.29 8.44
N HIS A 33 -6.95 0.07 8.98
CA HIS A 33 -6.82 -0.18 10.43
C HIS A 33 -5.37 -0.43 10.86
N ALA A 34 -4.57 -1.07 10.02
CA ALA A 34 -3.26 -1.57 10.41
C ALA A 34 -2.07 -0.90 9.69
N LEU A 35 -2.21 -0.53 8.42
CA LEU A 35 -1.14 0.11 7.65
C LEU A 35 -1.16 1.63 7.79
N GLU A 36 -2.28 2.26 7.44
CA GLU A 36 -2.40 3.72 7.45
C GLU A 36 -2.03 4.33 8.80
N PRO A 37 -2.59 3.92 9.96
CA PRO A 37 -2.30 4.57 11.23
C PRO A 37 -0.87 4.31 11.75
N ASN A 38 -0.14 3.39 11.18
CA ASN A 38 1.22 3.05 11.60
C ASN A 38 2.25 3.42 10.52
N ILE A 39 2.23 2.78 9.36
CA ILE A 39 3.18 3.06 8.28
C ILE A 39 2.86 4.41 7.61
N GLY A 40 1.59 4.72 7.36
CA GLY A 40 1.18 6.00 6.80
C GLY A 40 1.51 7.16 7.73
N ALA A 41 1.24 7.03 9.04
CA ALA A 41 1.62 8.02 10.05
C ALA A 41 3.14 8.19 10.14
N ALA A 42 3.89 7.09 10.20
CA ALA A 42 5.35 7.13 10.19
C ALA A 42 5.89 7.81 8.93
N TYR A 43 5.38 7.46 7.75
CA TYR A 43 5.78 8.10 6.49
C TYR A 43 5.51 9.61 6.49
N PHE A 44 4.33 10.03 6.93
CA PHE A 44 3.99 11.45 7.03
C PHE A 44 5.00 12.20 7.92
N TRP A 45 5.21 11.72 9.13
CA TRP A 45 6.06 12.43 10.10
C TRP A 45 7.55 12.29 9.82
N LEU A 46 8.05 11.14 9.41
CA LEU A 46 9.48 10.89 9.24
C LEU A 46 10.01 11.32 7.87
N ALA A 47 9.18 11.22 6.82
CA ALA A 47 9.62 11.52 5.46
C ALA A 47 9.14 12.88 4.94
N LEU A 48 7.97 13.37 5.36
CA LEU A 48 7.37 14.59 4.80
C LEU A 48 7.45 15.81 5.72
N VAL A 49 7.36 15.62 7.05
CA VAL A 49 7.37 16.73 8.01
C VAL A 49 8.81 17.03 8.45
N ARG A 50 9.26 18.26 8.21
CA ARG A 50 10.58 18.70 8.68
C ARG A 50 10.66 18.68 10.21
N GLY A 51 11.60 17.91 10.77
CA GLY A 51 11.74 17.72 12.22
C GLY A 51 10.67 16.82 12.85
N GLY A 52 9.89 16.13 12.02
CA GLY A 52 8.79 15.30 12.50
C GLY A 52 9.21 14.17 13.43
N ARG A 53 10.42 13.62 13.26
CA ARG A 53 10.99 12.62 14.18
C ARG A 53 11.06 13.14 15.62
N ASP A 54 11.57 14.35 15.81
CA ASP A 54 11.71 14.94 17.14
C ASP A 54 10.35 15.29 17.75
N LEU A 55 9.39 15.69 16.91
CA LEU A 55 8.03 16.01 17.35
C LEU A 55 7.24 14.78 17.77
N GLN A 56 7.55 13.59 17.24
CA GLN A 56 6.77 12.36 17.42
C GLN A 56 7.58 11.23 18.11
N THR A 57 8.60 11.56 18.87
CA THR A 57 9.42 10.56 19.58
C THR A 57 8.59 9.61 20.44
N HIS A 58 7.50 10.08 21.01
CA HIS A 58 6.59 9.28 21.86
C HIS A 58 5.77 8.23 21.09
N ALA A 59 5.63 8.34 19.77
CA ALA A 59 4.81 7.45 18.95
C ALA A 59 5.65 6.49 18.08
N LEU A 60 6.97 6.74 17.95
CA LEU A 60 7.82 5.99 17.02
C LEU A 60 7.84 4.50 17.31
N GLU A 61 7.98 4.10 18.57
CA GLU A 61 8.05 2.69 18.96
C GLU A 61 6.75 1.96 18.63
N ASP A 62 5.61 2.55 18.96
CA ASP A 62 4.27 2.00 18.65
C ASP A 62 4.06 1.85 17.13
N TRP A 63 4.43 2.87 16.34
CA TRP A 63 4.31 2.78 14.88
C TRP A 63 5.18 1.67 14.29
N MET A 64 6.42 1.55 14.76
CA MET A 64 7.33 0.50 14.29
C MET A 64 6.82 -0.88 14.67
N GLU A 65 6.45 -1.11 15.92
CA GLU A 65 5.94 -2.40 16.38
C GLU A 65 4.69 -2.84 15.59
N ARG A 66 3.69 -1.97 15.52
CA ARG A 66 2.41 -2.27 14.85
C ARG A 66 2.54 -2.33 13.33
N GLY A 67 3.37 -1.47 12.74
CA GLY A 67 3.65 -1.51 11.32
C GLY A 67 4.34 -2.80 10.90
N TYR A 68 5.36 -3.25 11.65
CA TYR A 68 5.97 -4.55 11.42
C TYR A 68 5.00 -5.73 11.67
N ALA A 69 4.07 -5.61 12.63
CA ALA A 69 3.03 -6.60 12.81
C ALA A 69 2.12 -6.70 11.58
N ALA A 70 1.72 -5.57 11.01
CA ALA A 70 0.93 -5.52 9.78
C ALA A 70 1.69 -6.12 8.58
N LEU A 71 2.97 -5.76 8.41
CA LEU A 71 3.81 -6.32 7.35
C LEU A 71 3.95 -7.85 7.48
N ARG A 72 4.06 -8.38 8.70
CA ARG A 72 4.10 -9.85 8.91
C ARG A 72 2.80 -10.54 8.48
N VAL A 73 1.65 -9.95 8.70
CA VAL A 73 0.36 -10.48 8.22
C VAL A 73 0.33 -10.52 6.69
N MET A 74 0.72 -9.43 6.04
CA MET A 74 0.81 -9.35 4.57
C MET A 74 1.81 -10.37 4.00
N GLU A 75 3.01 -10.44 4.56
CA GLU A 75 4.05 -11.39 4.16
C GLU A 75 3.55 -12.85 4.22
N ASN A 76 2.89 -13.22 5.32
CA ASN A 76 2.39 -14.59 5.48
C ASN A 76 1.29 -14.92 4.46
N HIS A 77 0.44 -13.97 4.09
CA HIS A 77 -0.55 -14.16 3.04
C HIS A 77 0.12 -14.30 1.66
N LEU A 78 1.07 -13.43 1.34
CA LEU A 78 1.75 -13.38 0.04
C LEU A 78 2.73 -14.53 -0.20
N LYS A 79 3.16 -15.26 0.84
CA LYS A 79 3.94 -16.51 0.68
C LYS A 79 3.19 -17.61 -0.08
N VAL A 80 1.88 -17.57 -0.08
CA VAL A 80 1.03 -18.60 -0.69
C VAL A 80 0.01 -18.05 -1.69
N ASN A 81 -0.01 -16.73 -1.86
CA ASN A 81 -0.90 -16.03 -2.79
C ASN A 81 -0.11 -14.96 -3.57
N ASP A 82 -0.44 -14.80 -4.85
CA ASP A 82 0.18 -13.75 -5.67
C ASP A 82 -0.41 -12.36 -5.41
N TYR A 83 -1.67 -12.29 -4.99
CA TYR A 83 -2.45 -11.07 -4.72
C TYR A 83 -3.31 -11.25 -3.48
N PHE A 84 -3.90 -10.16 -3.00
CA PHE A 84 -4.64 -10.16 -1.74
C PHE A 84 -6.05 -10.71 -1.82
N ALA A 85 -6.69 -10.70 -2.99
CA ALA A 85 -8.05 -11.21 -3.15
C ALA A 85 -8.26 -11.82 -4.56
N ALA A 86 -9.21 -12.74 -4.67
CA ALA A 86 -9.66 -13.33 -5.95
C ALA A 86 -8.54 -14.01 -6.77
N GLY A 87 -7.35 -14.24 -6.23
CA GLY A 87 -6.20 -14.80 -6.95
C GLY A 87 -5.70 -13.95 -8.12
N GLN A 88 -6.07 -12.67 -8.18
CA GLN A 88 -5.68 -11.72 -9.23
C GLN A 88 -5.53 -10.31 -8.68
N PHE A 89 -4.91 -9.43 -9.47
CA PHE A 89 -4.80 -8.00 -9.14
C PHE A 89 -6.17 -7.36 -8.96
N THR A 90 -6.42 -6.77 -7.79
CA THR A 90 -7.69 -6.14 -7.42
C THR A 90 -7.51 -4.77 -6.79
N VAL A 91 -8.62 -4.11 -6.52
CA VAL A 91 -8.65 -2.85 -5.77
C VAL A 91 -8.05 -2.96 -4.36
N ALA A 92 -8.03 -4.15 -3.76
CA ALA A 92 -7.36 -4.39 -2.48
C ALA A 92 -5.84 -4.23 -2.58
N ASP A 93 -5.24 -4.71 -3.68
CA ASP A 93 -3.81 -4.55 -3.94
C ASP A 93 -3.44 -3.07 -4.10
N ILE A 94 -4.27 -2.29 -4.79
CA ILE A 94 -4.06 -0.83 -4.93
C ILE A 94 -4.08 -0.13 -3.57
N ALA A 95 -5.04 -0.48 -2.70
CA ALA A 95 -5.14 0.09 -1.37
C ALA A 95 -3.90 -0.22 -0.52
N LEU A 96 -3.52 -1.50 -0.44
CA LEU A 96 -2.37 -1.96 0.33
C LEU A 96 -1.03 -1.44 -0.21
N TYR A 97 -0.91 -1.29 -1.53
CA TYR A 97 0.29 -0.74 -2.16
C TYR A 97 0.60 0.67 -1.68
N ALA A 98 -0.43 1.50 -1.44
CA ALA A 98 -0.29 2.93 -1.17
C ALA A 98 0.72 3.28 -0.06
N TYR A 99 0.72 2.57 1.05
CA TYR A 99 1.68 2.80 2.14
C TYR A 99 2.82 1.78 2.19
N THR A 100 2.60 0.57 1.66
CA THR A 100 3.63 -0.46 1.68
C THR A 100 4.84 -0.09 0.81
N HIS A 101 4.62 0.52 -0.38
CA HIS A 101 5.71 0.86 -1.30
C HIS A 101 6.62 2.01 -0.81
N VAL A 102 6.20 2.76 0.19
CA VAL A 102 6.98 3.87 0.80
C VAL A 102 7.48 3.53 2.20
N ALA A 103 7.27 2.30 2.67
CA ALA A 103 7.62 1.90 4.03
C ALA A 103 9.13 2.01 4.31
N ASP A 104 9.97 1.74 3.32
CA ASP A 104 11.43 1.93 3.40
C ASP A 104 11.86 3.40 3.54
N ARG A 105 11.00 4.35 3.15
CA ARG A 105 11.24 5.79 3.31
C ARG A 105 10.97 6.30 4.74
N CYS A 106 10.43 5.44 5.60
CA CYS A 106 10.09 5.75 6.99
C CYS A 106 10.53 4.67 7.99
N ASP A 107 11.75 4.16 7.80
CA ASP A 107 12.50 3.27 8.67
C ASP A 107 12.03 1.80 8.73
N PHE A 108 11.09 1.37 7.89
CA PHE A 108 10.75 -0.06 7.81
C PHE A 108 11.71 -0.79 6.87
N ASP A 109 12.38 -1.82 7.37
CA ASP A 109 13.25 -2.67 6.54
C ASP A 109 12.43 -3.74 5.81
N LEU A 110 12.15 -3.49 4.53
CA LEU A 110 11.45 -4.45 3.67
C LEU A 110 12.34 -5.61 3.18
N ALA A 111 13.66 -5.61 3.43
CA ALA A 111 14.53 -6.71 3.04
C ALA A 111 14.15 -8.03 3.74
N THR A 112 13.54 -7.95 4.91
CA THR A 112 13.06 -9.09 5.70
C THR A 112 11.70 -9.64 5.23
N PHE A 113 11.08 -9.04 4.21
CA PHE A 113 9.76 -9.37 3.67
C PHE A 113 9.83 -9.67 2.16
N PRO A 114 10.43 -10.81 1.75
CA PRO A 114 10.63 -11.12 0.34
C PRO A 114 9.34 -11.25 -0.46
N ALA A 115 8.27 -11.84 0.08
CA ALA A 115 7.01 -11.98 -0.63
C ALA A 115 6.32 -10.62 -0.86
N ILE A 116 6.42 -9.69 0.08
CA ILE A 116 5.96 -8.30 -0.11
C ILE A 116 6.76 -7.64 -1.24
N ARG A 117 8.08 -7.77 -1.26
CA ARG A 117 8.92 -7.18 -2.32
C ARG A 117 8.58 -7.72 -3.70
N ASP A 118 8.37 -9.04 -3.81
CA ASP A 118 7.96 -9.68 -5.06
C ASP A 118 6.57 -9.19 -5.52
N TRP A 119 5.65 -9.01 -4.57
CA TRP A 119 4.32 -8.45 -4.84
C TRP A 119 4.40 -6.98 -5.28
N LEU A 120 5.19 -6.12 -4.63
CA LEU A 120 5.41 -4.73 -5.05
C LEU A 120 5.94 -4.68 -6.49
N ALA A 121 6.96 -5.48 -6.80
CA ALA A 121 7.52 -5.55 -8.15
C ALA A 121 6.49 -6.03 -9.19
N ARG A 122 5.61 -6.97 -8.81
CA ARG A 122 4.52 -7.46 -9.67
C ARG A 122 3.48 -6.38 -9.97
N ILE A 123 3.13 -5.55 -8.97
CA ILE A 123 2.21 -4.41 -9.17
C ILE A 123 2.82 -3.38 -10.12
N GLU A 124 4.10 -3.06 -9.96
CA GLU A 124 4.80 -2.09 -10.79
C GLU A 124 4.95 -2.51 -12.25
N GLN A 125 4.82 -3.81 -12.54
CA GLN A 125 4.80 -4.35 -13.91
C GLN A 125 3.41 -4.29 -14.57
N ASN A 126 2.35 -3.89 -13.86
CA ASN A 126 1.03 -3.80 -14.46
C ASN A 126 1.00 -2.74 -15.57
N PRO A 127 0.33 -3.02 -16.70
CA PRO A 127 0.12 -2.01 -17.75
C PRO A 127 -0.59 -0.79 -17.18
N GLY A 128 -0.04 0.39 -17.44
CA GLY A 128 -0.61 1.66 -16.94
C GLY A 128 -0.18 2.03 -15.52
N PHE A 129 0.71 1.26 -14.89
CA PHE A 129 1.30 1.68 -13.61
C PHE A 129 2.03 3.02 -13.77
N VAL A 130 1.75 3.94 -12.86
CA VAL A 130 2.42 5.25 -12.79
C VAL A 130 3.01 5.41 -11.40
N SER A 131 4.33 5.57 -11.31
CA SER A 131 4.99 5.72 -10.01
C SER A 131 4.61 7.04 -9.34
N MET A 132 4.65 7.09 -8.01
CA MET A 132 4.40 8.30 -7.24
C MET A 132 5.44 9.41 -7.55
N ASP A 133 6.62 9.04 -8.00
CA ASP A 133 7.69 9.96 -8.33
C ASP A 133 7.63 10.46 -9.79
N TRP A 134 6.67 9.95 -10.60
CA TRP A 134 6.48 10.41 -11.99
C TRP A 134 6.14 11.89 -12.03
N ARG A 135 6.71 12.57 -13.00
CA ARG A 135 6.43 13.98 -13.31
C ARG A 135 6.24 14.15 -14.81
N PRO A 136 5.24 14.90 -15.25
CA PRO A 136 5.08 15.19 -16.67
C PRO A 136 6.28 16.02 -17.19
N ASP A 137 6.70 15.74 -18.40
CA ASP A 137 7.74 16.52 -19.08
C ASP A 137 7.34 18.00 -19.17
N ALA A 138 8.35 18.89 -19.16
CA ALA A 138 8.11 20.33 -19.24
C ALA A 138 7.35 20.74 -20.52
N ALA A 139 7.49 19.96 -21.61
CA ALA A 139 6.78 20.16 -22.87
C ALA A 139 5.29 19.79 -22.79
N GLU A 140 4.87 18.85 -21.93
CA GLU A 140 3.46 18.52 -21.70
C GLU A 140 2.74 19.57 -20.86
N LYS A 141 3.45 20.21 -19.91
CA LYS A 141 2.88 21.29 -19.08
C LYS A 141 2.44 22.53 -19.85
N LEU A 142 2.98 22.73 -21.06
CA LEU A 142 2.64 23.87 -21.94
C LEU A 142 1.45 23.57 -22.88
N ARG A 143 0.92 22.33 -22.87
CA ARG A 143 -0.18 21.90 -23.75
C ARG A 143 -1.50 21.68 -23.00
N ALA A 144 -1.49 21.80 -21.67
CA ALA A 144 -2.66 21.71 -20.79
C ALA A 144 -3.10 23.10 -20.33
#